data_ca256549f56d12f93c4cf9bf42e5c5d9
#
_entry.id   ca256549f56d12f93c4cf9bf42e5c5d9
#
_cell.length_a   1.000
_cell.length_b   1.000
_cell.length_c   1.000
_cell.angle_alpha   90.00
_cell.angle_beta   90.00
_cell.angle_gamma   90.00
#
_symmetry.space_group_name_H-M   'P 1'
#
loop_
_entity.id
_entity.type
_entity.pdbx_description
1 polymer ?
#
loop_
_entity_poly.entity_id
_entity_poly.type
_entity_poly.pdbx_seq_one_letter_code
_entity_poly.pdbx_strand_id
1 'polypeptide(L)'
;GWHRHDAGYIDNVYRERTFPTSGITANNADFVETNYNEAFTSGARAALRLDLTDNWTITPQLMTQLQTTEGSWAYDSTIDEMKVAHGYPETSDDRWTQAALTVEGKVANLDLVYAGSYLKRDVDTESDYSDYSYWYDTLYGYGSYWYDDNGDLIDPSQYIQGKDRYDRYTHELRISSDADQRFRFVGGLFYQQQEHDIQQRYKIDNLGAQISVTGWEDTIWLTKQFRVDKDFAVFGEFTFDFTDQLSGTIGARYFESDNSLEGFFGYSEGYSGSTGEAACPGGDHTTAPDFNGA
;
A
#
# COMPACT_ATOMS: atom_id res chain seq x y z
N GLY A 1 23.03 -10.05 -2.39
CA GLY A 1 21.64 -10.42 -2.22
C GLY A 1 21.41 -10.92 -0.82
N TRP A 2 20.16 -11.06 -0.45
CA TRP A 2 19.70 -11.65 0.82
C TRP A 2 18.54 -12.60 0.55
N HIS A 3 18.40 -13.54 1.45
CA HIS A 3 17.25 -14.42 1.54
C HIS A 3 16.99 -14.67 3.02
N ARG A 4 15.73 -14.56 3.44
CA ARG A 4 15.28 -14.78 4.81
C ARG A 4 13.98 -15.57 4.79
N HIS A 5 13.87 -16.52 5.69
CA HIS A 5 12.64 -17.22 6.01
C HIS A 5 12.37 -17.05 7.50
N ASP A 6 11.22 -16.50 7.82
CA ASP A 6 10.69 -16.41 9.18
C ASP A 6 9.57 -17.45 9.31
N ALA A 7 9.81 -18.47 10.11
CA ALA A 7 8.86 -19.56 10.33
C ALA A 7 7.62 -19.06 11.08
N GLY A 8 6.49 -19.65 10.78
CA GLY A 8 5.24 -19.41 11.47
C GLY A 8 5.25 -19.86 12.93
N TYR A 9 4.34 -19.32 13.70
CA TYR A 9 4.16 -19.61 15.13
C TYR A 9 2.70 -19.44 15.60
N ILE A 10 1.80 -19.06 14.70
CA ILE A 10 0.35 -18.93 14.96
C ILE A 10 -0.36 -20.09 14.26
N ASP A 11 -1.28 -20.73 14.96
CA ASP A 11 -2.12 -21.79 14.40
C ASP A 11 -3.46 -21.20 13.94
N ASN A 12 -3.90 -21.57 12.74
CA ASN A 12 -5.29 -21.39 12.32
C ASN A 12 -6.07 -22.64 12.72
N VAL A 13 -6.88 -22.54 13.77
CA VAL A 13 -7.60 -23.68 14.33
C VAL A 13 -9.01 -23.78 13.78
N TYR A 14 -9.59 -25.00 13.84
CA TYR A 14 -10.94 -25.23 13.39
C TYR A 14 -11.95 -24.41 14.21
N ARG A 15 -12.88 -23.78 13.49
CA ARG A 15 -14.07 -23.14 14.06
C ARG A 15 -15.27 -23.35 13.14
N GLU A 16 -16.42 -23.60 13.76
CA GLU A 16 -17.73 -23.60 13.11
C GLU A 16 -18.60 -22.54 13.79
N ARG A 17 -19.35 -21.80 12.98
CA ARG A 17 -20.30 -20.80 13.50
C ARG A 17 -21.56 -20.74 12.64
N THR A 18 -22.71 -20.55 13.31
CA THR A 18 -23.99 -20.36 12.62
C THR A 18 -24.36 -18.90 12.68
N PHE A 19 -24.59 -18.28 11.52
CA PHE A 19 -25.03 -16.90 11.41
C PHE A 19 -26.46 -16.76 11.95
N PRO A 20 -26.70 -15.90 12.97
CA PRO A 20 -27.98 -15.84 13.68
C PRO A 20 -29.18 -15.51 12.78
N THR A 21 -29.01 -14.66 11.77
CA THR A 21 -30.11 -14.15 10.94
C THR A 21 -30.44 -15.09 9.77
N SER A 22 -29.47 -15.66 9.09
CA SER A 22 -29.68 -16.56 7.96
C SER A 22 -29.84 -18.03 8.37
N GLY A 23 -29.30 -18.42 9.54
CA GLY A 23 -29.22 -19.81 9.97
C GLY A 23 -28.15 -20.64 9.22
N ILE A 24 -27.37 -20.03 8.36
CA ILE A 24 -26.28 -20.69 7.62
C ILE A 24 -25.13 -20.97 8.58
N THR A 25 -24.58 -22.17 8.49
CA THR A 25 -23.40 -22.60 9.24
C THR A 25 -22.19 -22.61 8.34
N ALA A 26 -21.20 -21.80 8.68
CA ALA A 26 -19.89 -21.74 8.03
C ALA A 26 -18.80 -22.37 8.90
N ASN A 27 -17.78 -22.93 8.29
CA ASN A 27 -16.60 -23.42 8.97
C ASN A 27 -15.34 -23.17 8.13
N ASN A 28 -14.18 -23.25 8.77
CA ASN A 28 -12.88 -23.04 8.15
C ASN A 28 -12.06 -24.34 7.99
N ALA A 29 -12.71 -25.49 7.84
CA ALA A 29 -12.03 -26.79 7.82
C ALA A 29 -10.92 -26.90 6.77
N ASP A 30 -11.10 -26.23 5.62
CA ASP A 30 -10.14 -26.25 4.51
C ASP A 30 -8.90 -25.36 4.74
N PHE A 31 -8.92 -24.53 5.77
CA PHE A 31 -7.87 -23.55 6.10
C PHE A 31 -7.19 -23.80 7.46
N VAL A 32 -7.48 -24.94 8.09
CA VAL A 32 -6.85 -25.31 9.36
C VAL A 32 -5.40 -25.68 9.14
N GLU A 33 -4.49 -24.93 9.79
CA GLU A 33 -3.05 -25.11 9.62
C GLU A 33 -2.30 -24.72 10.88
N THR A 34 -1.19 -25.43 11.17
CA THR A 34 -0.29 -25.10 12.29
C THR A 34 0.85 -24.24 11.79
N ASN A 35 1.23 -23.22 12.58
CA ASN A 35 2.32 -22.29 12.25
C ASN A 35 2.10 -21.60 10.88
N TYR A 36 0.86 -21.23 10.55
CA TYR A 36 0.47 -20.80 9.21
C TYR A 36 0.98 -19.40 8.82
N ASN A 37 1.58 -18.64 9.74
CA ASN A 37 2.03 -17.26 9.50
C ASN A 37 3.53 -17.22 9.17
N GLU A 38 3.89 -17.59 7.97
CA GLU A 38 5.27 -17.59 7.49
C GLU A 38 5.59 -16.31 6.68
N ALA A 39 6.88 -15.98 6.62
CA ALA A 39 7.35 -14.89 5.74
C ALA A 39 8.64 -15.28 5.02
N PHE A 40 8.65 -15.02 3.72
CA PHE A 40 9.81 -15.22 2.86
C PHE A 40 10.21 -13.87 2.27
N THR A 41 11.47 -13.49 2.45
CA THR A 41 12.01 -12.26 1.86
C THR A 41 13.25 -12.59 1.06
N SER A 42 13.28 -12.17 -0.21
CA SER A 42 14.43 -12.31 -1.08
C SER A 42 14.71 -10.99 -1.77
N GLY A 43 15.98 -10.66 -1.94
CA GLY A 43 16.34 -9.43 -2.62
C GLY A 43 17.80 -9.35 -3.03
N ALA A 44 18.08 -8.35 -3.83
CA ALA A 44 19.40 -8.04 -4.29
C ALA A 44 19.61 -6.54 -4.41
N ARG A 45 20.85 -6.11 -4.21
CA ARG A 45 21.30 -4.74 -4.46
C ARG A 45 22.62 -4.77 -5.20
N ALA A 46 22.75 -3.90 -6.19
CA ALA A 46 23.99 -3.60 -6.89
C ALA A 46 24.21 -2.09 -6.90
N ALA A 47 25.42 -1.65 -6.69
CA ALA A 47 25.85 -0.27 -6.84
C ALA A 47 27.21 -0.24 -7.49
N LEU A 48 27.43 0.70 -8.41
CA LEU A 48 28.70 0.89 -9.09
C LEU A 48 29.12 2.34 -8.89
N ARG A 49 30.28 2.56 -8.29
CA ARG A 49 30.88 3.89 -8.20
C ARG A 49 31.85 4.10 -9.36
N LEU A 50 31.66 5.18 -10.08
CA LEU A 50 32.48 5.59 -11.21
C LEU A 50 33.04 6.99 -10.93
N ASP A 51 34.33 7.06 -10.66
CA ASP A 51 35.05 8.34 -10.54
C ASP A 51 35.47 8.77 -11.94
N LEU A 52 34.70 9.68 -12.55
CA LEU A 52 34.91 10.16 -13.92
C LEU A 52 36.11 11.08 -14.03
N THR A 53 36.31 11.91 -13.01
CA THR A 53 37.44 12.82 -12.84
C THR A 53 37.71 12.96 -11.32
N ASP A 54 38.75 13.72 -10.96
CA ASP A 54 39.03 14.04 -9.54
C ASP A 54 37.88 14.77 -8.83
N ASN A 55 36.97 15.36 -9.61
CA ASN A 55 35.86 16.21 -9.10
C ASN A 55 34.48 15.64 -9.37
N TRP A 56 34.33 14.53 -10.08
CA TRP A 56 33.02 13.99 -10.46
C TRP A 56 32.92 12.50 -10.25
N THR A 57 31.91 12.11 -9.48
CA THR A 57 31.57 10.71 -9.22
C THR A 57 30.12 10.44 -9.62
N ILE A 58 29.86 9.32 -10.25
CA ILE A 58 28.51 8.82 -10.57
C ILE A 58 28.31 7.47 -9.91
N THR A 59 27.21 7.33 -9.21
CA THR A 59 26.86 6.09 -8.53
C THR A 59 25.47 5.62 -8.94
N PRO A 60 25.33 4.86 -10.04
CA PRO A 60 24.10 4.11 -10.34
C PRO A 60 23.91 2.98 -9.33
N GLN A 61 22.64 2.72 -8.98
CA GLN A 61 22.25 1.69 -8.05
C GLN A 61 20.95 1.02 -8.51
N LEU A 62 20.87 -0.29 -8.33
CA LEU A 62 19.67 -1.07 -8.53
C LEU A 62 19.41 -1.90 -7.27
N MET A 63 18.16 -1.92 -6.82
CA MET A 63 17.72 -2.73 -5.69
C MET A 63 16.35 -3.34 -5.99
N THR A 64 16.15 -4.60 -5.62
CA THR A 64 14.87 -5.28 -5.77
C THR A 64 14.62 -6.20 -4.59
N GLN A 65 13.35 -6.33 -4.21
CA GLN A 65 12.92 -7.26 -3.17
C GLN A 65 11.58 -7.88 -3.55
N LEU A 66 11.44 -9.14 -3.21
CA LEU A 66 10.18 -9.87 -3.13
C LEU A 66 9.99 -10.30 -1.68
N GLN A 67 8.82 -10.03 -1.12
CA GLN A 67 8.39 -10.54 0.17
C GLN A 67 7.02 -11.19 -0.02
N THR A 68 6.93 -12.46 0.38
CA THR A 68 5.67 -13.19 0.48
C THR A 68 5.40 -13.45 1.95
N THR A 69 4.21 -13.13 2.42
CA THR A 69 3.76 -13.47 3.76
C THR A 69 2.46 -14.26 3.68
N GLU A 70 2.33 -15.22 4.56
CA GLU A 70 1.13 -16.02 4.74
C GLU A 70 0.63 -15.84 6.18
N GLY A 71 -0.67 -15.95 6.38
CA GLY A 71 -1.32 -15.91 7.67
C GLY A 71 -1.32 -14.55 8.38
N SER A 72 -1.92 -14.54 9.55
CA SER A 72 -2.04 -13.39 10.42
C SER A 72 -0.85 -13.27 11.38
N TRP A 73 -0.46 -12.04 11.67
CA TRP A 73 0.57 -11.69 12.68
C TRP A 73 -0.05 -11.26 14.01
N ALA A 74 -1.36 -11.44 14.15
CA ALA A 74 -2.13 -11.22 15.36
C ALA A 74 -2.82 -12.53 15.76
N TYR A 75 -3.19 -12.69 17.02
CA TYR A 75 -3.95 -13.82 17.51
C TYR A 75 -5.25 -13.36 18.19
N ASP A 76 -6.25 -14.23 18.24
CA ASP A 76 -7.51 -13.99 18.91
C ASP A 76 -7.45 -14.50 20.37
N SER A 77 -7.31 -13.58 21.31
CA SER A 77 -7.25 -13.91 22.73
C SER A 77 -8.53 -14.56 23.30
N THR A 78 -9.63 -14.56 22.53
CA THR A 78 -10.87 -15.24 22.92
C THR A 78 -10.84 -16.73 22.58
N ILE A 79 -9.95 -17.15 21.68
CA ILE A 79 -9.75 -18.55 21.31
C ILE A 79 -8.66 -19.15 22.20
N ASP A 80 -7.43 -18.68 22.06
CA ASP A 80 -6.28 -19.08 22.87
C ASP A 80 -5.05 -18.20 22.49
N GLU A 81 -3.95 -18.34 23.23
CA GLU A 81 -2.68 -17.71 22.87
C GLU A 81 -2.11 -18.30 21.58
N MET A 82 -1.64 -17.44 20.68
CA MET A 82 -1.06 -17.81 19.38
C MET A 82 -2.01 -18.61 18.46
N LYS A 83 -3.32 -18.36 18.56
CA LYS A 83 -4.31 -18.99 17.68
C LYS A 83 -5.26 -17.98 17.07
N VAL A 84 -5.73 -18.32 15.87
CA VAL A 84 -6.84 -17.68 15.16
C VAL A 84 -7.77 -18.73 14.59
N ALA A 85 -8.93 -18.32 14.09
CA ALA A 85 -9.85 -19.22 13.39
C ALA A 85 -10.44 -18.48 12.18
N HIS A 86 -9.60 -18.26 11.19
CA HIS A 86 -9.88 -17.51 9.96
C HIS A 86 -10.43 -18.44 8.88
N GLY A 87 -11.42 -17.95 8.14
CA GLY A 87 -12.19 -18.70 7.14
C GLY A 87 -11.70 -18.54 5.71
N TYR A 88 -10.71 -17.68 5.48
CA TYR A 88 -10.11 -17.46 4.17
C TYR A 88 -8.58 -17.33 4.28
N PRO A 89 -7.85 -17.56 3.16
CA PRO A 89 -6.41 -17.33 3.12
C PRO A 89 -6.06 -15.90 3.45
N GLU A 90 -4.92 -15.73 4.10
CA GLU A 90 -4.32 -14.44 4.34
C GLU A 90 -2.94 -14.43 3.73
N THR A 91 -2.76 -13.65 2.68
CA THR A 91 -1.51 -13.60 1.91
C THR A 91 -1.13 -12.18 1.56
N SER A 92 0.15 -11.93 1.42
CA SER A 92 0.65 -10.68 0.84
C SER A 92 1.91 -10.95 0.01
N ASP A 93 1.83 -10.64 -1.27
CA ASP A 93 2.95 -10.62 -2.19
C ASP A 93 3.34 -9.16 -2.46
N ASP A 94 4.49 -8.74 -1.94
CA ASP A 94 5.04 -7.40 -2.12
C ASP A 94 6.34 -7.48 -2.93
N ARG A 95 6.31 -6.95 -4.14
CA ARG A 95 7.46 -6.89 -5.03
C ARG A 95 7.77 -5.46 -5.40
N TRP A 96 9.03 -5.05 -5.20
CA TRP A 96 9.46 -3.75 -5.65
C TRP A 96 10.86 -3.77 -6.27
N THR A 97 11.09 -2.82 -7.17
CA THR A 97 12.37 -2.56 -7.79
C THR A 97 12.63 -1.06 -7.82
N GLN A 98 13.80 -0.66 -7.39
CA GLN A 98 14.25 0.74 -7.42
C GLN A 98 15.54 0.87 -8.21
N ALA A 99 15.54 1.76 -9.20
CA ALA A 99 16.74 2.26 -9.83
C ALA A 99 17.06 3.66 -9.28
N ALA A 100 18.30 3.92 -8.92
CA ALA A 100 18.73 5.21 -8.40
C ALA A 100 20.04 5.66 -9.04
N LEU A 101 20.22 6.97 -9.13
CA LEU A 101 21.43 7.59 -9.62
C LEU A 101 21.82 8.72 -8.67
N THR A 102 23.03 8.65 -8.14
CA THR A 102 23.66 9.78 -7.45
C THR A 102 24.80 10.31 -8.32
N VAL A 103 24.83 11.62 -8.52
CA VAL A 103 25.93 12.34 -9.16
C VAL A 103 26.45 13.35 -8.15
N GLU A 104 27.72 13.22 -7.81
CA GLU A 104 28.43 14.12 -6.92
C GLU A 104 29.50 14.85 -7.72
N GLY A 105 29.58 16.15 -7.55
CA GLY A 105 30.55 16.96 -8.30
C GLY A 105 30.99 18.19 -7.56
N LYS A 106 32.12 18.73 -7.97
CA LYS A 106 32.64 19.99 -7.48
C LYS A 106 32.73 20.99 -8.62
N VAL A 107 32.09 22.14 -8.47
CA VAL A 107 32.11 23.26 -9.43
C VAL A 107 32.67 24.48 -8.73
N ALA A 108 33.89 24.85 -9.07
CA ALA A 108 34.69 25.84 -8.33
C ALA A 108 34.83 25.39 -6.85
N ASN A 109 34.31 26.18 -5.92
CA ASN A 109 34.35 25.89 -4.48
C ASN A 109 33.00 25.40 -3.94
N LEU A 110 32.13 24.90 -4.82
CA LEU A 110 30.80 24.43 -4.44
C LEU A 110 30.68 22.93 -4.71
N ASP A 111 30.12 22.22 -3.74
CA ASP A 111 29.75 20.83 -3.91
C ASP A 111 28.33 20.75 -4.49
N LEU A 112 28.16 19.91 -5.49
CA LEU A 112 26.88 19.67 -6.15
C LEU A 112 26.54 18.19 -6.02
N VAL A 113 25.31 17.91 -5.56
CA VAL A 113 24.79 16.56 -5.46
C VAL A 113 23.44 16.49 -6.16
N TYR A 114 23.33 15.60 -7.13
CA TYR A 114 22.05 15.19 -7.68
C TYR A 114 21.75 13.77 -7.21
N ALA A 115 20.53 13.54 -6.72
CA ALA A 115 20.00 12.22 -6.39
C ALA A 115 18.65 12.02 -7.07
N GLY A 116 18.60 11.04 -7.97
CA GLY A 116 17.36 10.66 -8.66
C GLY A 116 17.03 9.20 -8.43
N SER A 117 15.73 8.87 -8.38
CA SER A 117 15.29 7.49 -8.30
C SER A 117 13.96 7.26 -9.01
N TYR A 118 13.80 6.02 -9.46
CA TYR A 118 12.52 5.46 -9.91
C TYR A 118 12.23 4.20 -9.11
N LEU A 119 11.03 4.12 -8.54
CA LEU A 119 10.53 2.96 -7.80
C LEU A 119 9.28 2.44 -8.49
N LYS A 120 9.25 1.13 -8.75
CA LYS A 120 8.03 0.39 -9.06
C LYS A 120 7.77 -0.62 -7.96
N ARG A 121 6.51 -0.66 -7.46
CA ARG A 121 6.08 -1.62 -6.44
C ARG A 121 4.71 -2.17 -6.79
N ASP A 122 4.58 -3.48 -6.69
CA ASP A 122 3.35 -4.22 -6.86
C ASP A 122 3.05 -4.98 -5.56
N VAL A 123 1.82 -4.82 -5.04
CA VAL A 123 1.36 -5.53 -3.84
C VAL A 123 0.04 -6.19 -4.16
N ASP A 124 -0.02 -7.51 -3.98
CA ASP A 124 -1.24 -8.30 -4.04
C ASP A 124 -1.52 -8.88 -2.65
N THR A 125 -2.74 -8.70 -2.14
CA THR A 125 -3.12 -9.15 -0.79
C THR A 125 -4.44 -9.89 -0.81
N GLU A 126 -4.55 -10.85 0.11
CA GLU A 126 -5.82 -11.45 0.49
C GLU A 126 -5.90 -11.51 2.02
N SER A 127 -7.07 -11.21 2.58
CA SER A 127 -7.27 -11.17 4.03
C SER A 127 -8.63 -11.71 4.40
N ASP A 128 -8.69 -12.52 5.44
CA ASP A 128 -9.95 -12.93 6.05
C ASP A 128 -10.72 -11.72 6.62
N TYR A 129 -12.02 -11.70 6.40
CA TYR A 129 -12.93 -10.68 6.94
C TYR A 129 -14.22 -11.33 7.47
N SER A 130 -14.20 -12.65 7.67
CA SER A 130 -15.34 -13.45 8.09
C SER A 130 -15.82 -13.10 9.52
N ASP A 131 -14.90 -12.69 10.40
CA ASP A 131 -15.24 -12.24 11.75
C ASP A 131 -16.06 -10.95 11.75
N TYR A 132 -15.80 -10.03 10.83
CA TYR A 132 -16.61 -8.82 10.68
C TYR A 132 -18.04 -9.15 10.24
N SER A 133 -18.18 -10.04 9.25
CA SER A 133 -19.49 -10.47 8.76
C SER A 133 -20.32 -11.10 9.89
N TYR A 134 -19.71 -11.96 10.66
CA TYR A 134 -20.36 -12.61 11.78
C TYR A 134 -20.71 -11.61 12.89
N TRP A 135 -19.78 -10.72 13.27
CA TRP A 135 -20.03 -9.68 14.26
C TRP A 135 -21.19 -8.78 13.84
N TYR A 136 -21.22 -8.35 12.58
CA TYR A 136 -22.28 -7.51 12.04
C TYR A 136 -23.65 -8.20 12.09
N ASP A 137 -23.70 -9.49 11.80
CA ASP A 137 -24.90 -10.32 11.87
C ASP A 137 -25.46 -10.49 13.31
N THR A 138 -24.60 -10.36 14.33
CA THR A 138 -25.01 -10.43 15.74
C THR A 138 -25.58 -9.11 16.27
N LEU A 139 -25.44 -8.00 15.57
CA LEU A 139 -25.95 -6.69 16.01
C LEU A 139 -27.47 -6.61 15.89
N TYR A 140 -28.10 -6.08 16.92
CA TYR A 140 -29.57 -5.89 16.94
C TYR A 140 -30.04 -4.98 15.79
N GLY A 141 -30.97 -5.50 14.98
CA GLY A 141 -31.54 -4.76 13.85
C GLY A 141 -30.70 -4.83 12.56
N TYR A 142 -29.60 -5.55 12.59
CA TYR A 142 -28.78 -5.85 11.42
C TYR A 142 -28.91 -7.33 11.08
N GLY A 143 -28.38 -7.71 9.91
CA GLY A 143 -28.35 -9.10 9.46
C GLY A 143 -27.52 -9.26 8.20
N SER A 144 -27.00 -10.44 7.99
CA SER A 144 -26.21 -10.80 6.81
C SER A 144 -27.00 -11.76 5.94
N TYR A 145 -27.88 -11.20 5.10
CA TYR A 145 -28.70 -11.94 4.15
C TYR A 145 -28.16 -11.72 2.73
N TRP A 146 -27.35 -12.66 2.27
CA TRP A 146 -26.80 -12.62 0.92
C TRP A 146 -27.41 -13.72 0.08
N TYR A 147 -27.63 -13.43 -1.20
CA TYR A 147 -28.29 -14.33 -2.13
C TYR A 147 -27.46 -14.51 -3.39
N ASP A 148 -27.53 -15.69 -3.95
CA ASP A 148 -27.01 -16.00 -5.27
C ASP A 148 -27.93 -15.51 -6.40
N ASP A 149 -27.59 -15.81 -7.65
CA ASP A 149 -28.41 -15.44 -8.83
C ASP A 149 -29.75 -16.18 -8.90
N ASN A 150 -29.92 -17.29 -8.17
CA ASN A 150 -31.17 -18.05 -8.09
C ASN A 150 -32.08 -17.51 -6.96
N GLY A 151 -31.58 -16.66 -6.12
CA GLY A 151 -32.28 -16.15 -4.94
C GLY A 151 -32.16 -17.07 -3.72
N ASP A 152 -31.21 -17.99 -3.74
CA ASP A 152 -30.90 -18.85 -2.59
C ASP A 152 -29.93 -18.14 -1.64
N LEU A 153 -30.13 -18.33 -0.32
CA LEU A 153 -29.23 -17.80 0.70
C LEU A 153 -27.86 -18.46 0.61
N ILE A 154 -26.81 -17.66 0.68
CA ILE A 154 -25.41 -18.11 0.63
C ILE A 154 -24.68 -17.82 1.93
N ASP A 155 -23.50 -18.43 2.11
CA ASP A 155 -22.58 -18.15 3.21
C ASP A 155 -22.20 -16.67 3.21
N PRO A 156 -22.50 -15.90 4.27
CA PRO A 156 -22.23 -14.47 4.33
C PRO A 156 -20.77 -14.13 4.70
N SER A 157 -19.90 -15.11 4.83
CA SER A 157 -18.49 -14.88 5.15
C SER A 157 -17.82 -14.02 4.09
N GLN A 158 -17.03 -13.05 4.53
CA GLN A 158 -16.34 -12.10 3.66
C GLN A 158 -14.83 -12.26 3.71
N TYR A 159 -14.20 -11.89 2.63
CA TYR A 159 -12.76 -11.71 2.54
C TYR A 159 -12.42 -10.50 1.67
N ILE A 160 -11.18 -10.01 1.79
CA ILE A 160 -10.72 -8.82 1.08
C ILE A 160 -9.59 -9.20 0.15
N GLN A 161 -9.68 -8.79 -1.12
CA GLN A 161 -8.59 -8.85 -2.08
C GLN A 161 -8.12 -7.44 -2.41
N GLY A 162 -6.82 -7.19 -2.26
CA GLY A 162 -6.17 -5.93 -2.59
C GLY A 162 -5.16 -6.09 -3.72
N LYS A 163 -5.09 -5.08 -4.58
CA LYS A 163 -4.04 -4.93 -5.60
C LYS A 163 -3.63 -3.48 -5.65
N ASP A 164 -2.40 -3.20 -5.23
CA ASP A 164 -1.83 -1.88 -5.23
C ASP A 164 -0.62 -1.83 -6.17
N ARG A 165 -0.57 -0.81 -7.00
CA ARG A 165 0.54 -0.58 -7.94
C ARG A 165 1.07 0.83 -7.77
N TYR A 166 2.38 0.94 -7.58
CA TYR A 166 3.03 2.23 -7.35
C TYR A 166 4.14 2.45 -8.38
N ASP A 167 4.12 3.63 -8.98
CA ASP A 167 5.21 4.18 -9.76
C ASP A 167 5.62 5.52 -9.15
N ARG A 168 6.91 5.69 -8.78
CA ARG A 168 7.39 6.91 -8.14
C ARG A 168 8.71 7.38 -8.71
N TYR A 169 8.75 8.64 -9.08
CA TYR A 169 9.96 9.37 -9.46
C TYR A 169 10.33 10.36 -8.39
N THR A 170 11.61 10.42 -8.06
CA THR A 170 12.13 11.40 -7.09
C THR A 170 13.40 12.01 -7.65
N HIS A 171 13.51 13.33 -7.54
CA HIS A 171 14.68 14.09 -7.97
C HIS A 171 15.03 15.11 -6.89
N GLU A 172 16.30 15.16 -6.52
CA GLU A 172 16.82 16.19 -5.64
C GLU A 172 18.14 16.72 -6.18
N LEU A 173 18.27 18.03 -6.21
CA LEU A 173 19.51 18.72 -6.56
C LEU A 173 19.90 19.59 -5.38
N ARG A 174 21.12 19.39 -4.86
CA ARG A 174 21.71 20.21 -3.79
C ARG A 174 22.96 20.88 -4.25
N ILE A 175 23.18 22.08 -3.73
CA ILE A 175 24.44 22.80 -3.83
C ILE A 175 24.84 23.26 -2.44
N SER A 176 26.12 23.11 -2.10
CA SER A 176 26.65 23.53 -0.80
C SER A 176 28.03 24.15 -0.94
N SER A 177 28.34 25.04 0.00
CA SER A 177 29.68 25.59 0.15
C SER A 177 30.59 24.60 0.88
N ASP A 178 31.93 24.81 0.77
CA ASP A 178 32.89 24.07 1.58
C ASP A 178 32.56 24.15 3.08
N ALA A 179 32.72 23.03 3.79
CA ALA A 179 32.43 22.93 5.22
C ALA A 179 33.37 23.74 6.13
N ASP A 180 34.59 24.06 5.64
CA ASP A 180 35.62 24.77 6.40
C ASP A 180 35.46 26.30 6.35
N GLN A 181 34.44 26.78 5.63
CA GLN A 181 34.20 28.22 5.52
C GLN A 181 33.45 28.73 6.77
N ARG A 182 33.81 29.97 7.21
CA ARG A 182 33.08 30.64 8.28
C ARG A 182 31.61 30.91 7.96
N PHE A 183 31.31 31.11 6.70
CA PHE A 183 29.97 31.20 6.16
C PHE A 183 29.70 29.93 5.29
N ARG A 184 28.74 29.16 5.69
CA ARG A 184 28.36 27.93 4.99
C ARG A 184 26.90 27.96 4.60
N PHE A 185 26.60 27.37 3.49
CA PHE A 185 25.22 27.19 3.05
C PHE A 185 25.01 25.84 2.37
N VAL A 186 23.79 25.36 2.42
CA VAL A 186 23.24 24.34 1.55
C VAL A 186 21.91 24.86 0.99
N GLY A 187 21.67 24.62 -0.29
CA GLY A 187 20.39 24.92 -0.92
C GLY A 187 20.03 23.83 -1.90
N GLY A 188 18.74 23.65 -2.16
CA GLY A 188 18.33 22.59 -3.07
C GLY A 188 16.92 22.71 -3.58
N LEU A 189 16.66 21.89 -4.58
CA LEU A 189 15.37 21.65 -5.22
C LEU A 189 15.02 20.19 -5.04
N PHE A 190 13.74 19.94 -4.76
CA PHE A 190 13.17 18.60 -4.64
C PHE A 190 11.94 18.50 -5.50
N TYR A 191 11.77 17.39 -6.20
CA TYR A 191 10.57 17.02 -6.92
C TYR A 191 10.28 15.53 -6.75
N GLN A 192 9.02 15.20 -6.50
CA GLN A 192 8.53 13.84 -6.49
C GLN A 192 7.18 13.77 -7.20
N GLN A 193 6.96 12.68 -7.93
CA GLN A 193 5.63 12.27 -8.38
C GLN A 193 5.45 10.80 -8.05
N GLN A 194 4.30 10.48 -7.46
CA GLN A 194 3.87 9.10 -7.21
C GLN A 194 2.50 8.87 -7.83
N GLU A 195 2.40 7.80 -8.58
CA GLU A 195 1.14 7.26 -9.08
C GLU A 195 0.81 6.01 -8.27
N HIS A 196 -0.46 5.86 -7.89
CA HIS A 196 -0.94 4.72 -7.12
C HIS A 196 -2.27 4.25 -7.71
N ASP A 197 -2.25 3.08 -8.36
CA ASP A 197 -3.45 2.36 -8.76
C ASP A 197 -3.89 1.49 -7.57
N ILE A 198 -5.08 1.78 -7.06
CA ILE A 198 -5.66 1.17 -5.86
C ILE A 198 -6.83 0.29 -6.28
N GLN A 199 -6.78 -0.98 -5.91
CA GLN A 199 -7.92 -1.88 -6.02
C GLN A 199 -8.10 -2.64 -4.72
N GLN A 200 -9.31 -2.55 -4.15
CA GLN A 200 -9.71 -3.36 -3.00
C GLN A 200 -11.12 -3.87 -3.22
N ARG A 201 -11.31 -5.16 -3.04
CA ARG A 201 -12.58 -5.84 -3.22
C ARG A 201 -12.96 -6.54 -1.91
N TYR A 202 -14.13 -6.22 -1.37
CA TYR A 202 -14.75 -7.03 -0.33
C TYR A 202 -15.62 -8.05 -1.03
N LYS A 203 -15.33 -9.31 -0.82
CA LYS A 203 -15.92 -10.41 -1.57
C LYS A 203 -16.76 -11.32 -0.67
N ILE A 204 -17.79 -11.87 -1.28
CA ILE A 204 -18.63 -12.94 -0.75
C ILE A 204 -18.78 -13.97 -1.87
N ASP A 205 -18.40 -15.20 -1.64
CA ASP A 205 -18.45 -16.23 -2.65
C ASP A 205 -19.88 -16.51 -3.12
N ASN A 206 -20.08 -16.62 -4.43
CA ASN A 206 -21.37 -16.82 -5.09
C ASN A 206 -22.39 -15.69 -4.90
N LEU A 207 -21.93 -14.47 -4.65
CA LEU A 207 -22.81 -13.31 -4.51
C LEU A 207 -23.54 -13.02 -5.83
N GLY A 208 -24.86 -12.90 -5.79
CA GLY A 208 -25.67 -12.64 -6.98
C GLY A 208 -25.26 -11.38 -7.72
N ALA A 209 -25.29 -11.42 -9.05
CA ALA A 209 -24.86 -10.33 -9.93
C ALA A 209 -25.60 -9.00 -9.68
N GLN A 210 -26.86 -9.07 -9.23
CA GLN A 210 -27.68 -7.89 -8.92
C GLN A 210 -27.27 -7.17 -7.60
N ILE A 211 -26.48 -7.84 -6.76
CA ILE A 211 -25.94 -7.27 -5.50
C ILE A 211 -24.44 -7.00 -5.64
N SER A 212 -23.77 -7.70 -6.55
CA SER A 212 -22.36 -7.45 -6.86
C SER A 212 -22.17 -6.11 -7.55
N VAL A 213 -21.07 -5.44 -7.30
CA VAL A 213 -20.68 -4.25 -8.07
C VAL A 213 -20.58 -4.62 -9.55
N THR A 214 -21.24 -3.87 -10.42
CA THR A 214 -21.36 -4.18 -11.86
C THR A 214 -19.99 -4.39 -12.50
N GLY A 215 -19.83 -5.56 -13.15
CA GLY A 215 -18.55 -5.98 -13.76
C GLY A 215 -17.53 -6.56 -12.77
N TRP A 216 -17.87 -6.69 -11.48
CA TRP A 216 -17.00 -7.23 -10.43
C TRP A 216 -17.71 -8.36 -9.67
N GLU A 217 -17.68 -9.54 -10.24
CA GLU A 217 -18.29 -10.75 -9.66
C GLU A 217 -17.90 -10.95 -8.20
N ASP A 218 -18.85 -11.42 -7.35
CA ASP A 218 -18.68 -11.65 -5.91
C ASP A 218 -18.28 -10.42 -5.09
N THR A 219 -18.36 -9.23 -5.64
CA THR A 219 -17.84 -8.02 -4.96
C THR A 219 -18.97 -7.20 -4.38
N ILE A 220 -19.08 -7.17 -3.05
CA ILE A 220 -20.07 -6.35 -2.35
C ILE A 220 -19.64 -4.89 -2.23
N TRP A 221 -18.34 -4.65 -2.03
CA TRP A 221 -17.73 -3.33 -1.99
C TRP A 221 -16.49 -3.30 -2.85
N LEU A 222 -16.37 -2.25 -3.65
CA LEU A 222 -15.20 -2.01 -4.50
C LEU A 222 -14.56 -0.66 -4.16
N THR A 223 -13.25 -0.64 -4.02
CA THR A 223 -12.43 0.54 -4.21
C THR A 223 -11.59 0.33 -5.47
N LYS A 224 -11.81 1.15 -6.48
CA LYS A 224 -10.98 1.18 -7.69
C LYS A 224 -10.67 2.63 -7.99
N GLN A 225 -9.47 3.05 -7.64
CA GLN A 225 -9.08 4.44 -7.66
C GLN A 225 -7.67 4.59 -8.22
N PHE A 226 -7.41 5.74 -8.84
CA PHE A 226 -6.09 6.15 -9.26
C PHE A 226 -5.73 7.47 -8.58
N ARG A 227 -4.61 7.48 -7.89
CA ARG A 227 -4.11 8.62 -7.15
C ARG A 227 -2.79 9.10 -7.73
N VAL A 228 -2.65 10.41 -7.88
CA VAL A 228 -1.39 11.05 -8.26
C VAL A 228 -1.03 12.07 -7.18
N ASP A 229 0.15 11.92 -6.61
CA ASP A 229 0.74 12.86 -5.67
C ASP A 229 1.96 13.51 -6.32
N LYS A 230 2.03 14.84 -6.31
CA LYS A 230 3.17 15.62 -6.80
C LYS A 230 3.63 16.56 -5.69
N ASP A 231 4.93 16.52 -5.42
CA ASP A 231 5.56 17.38 -4.44
C ASP A 231 6.71 18.13 -5.09
N PHE A 232 6.76 19.43 -4.86
CA PHE A 232 7.87 20.29 -5.20
C PHE A 232 8.34 21.06 -3.98
N ALA A 233 9.64 21.19 -3.81
CA ALA A 233 10.18 22.03 -2.76
C ALA A 233 11.46 22.75 -3.17
N VAL A 234 11.63 23.93 -2.60
CA VAL A 234 12.89 24.69 -2.57
C VAL A 234 13.30 24.84 -1.13
N PHE A 235 14.54 24.57 -0.82
CA PHE A 235 15.03 24.68 0.55
C PHE A 235 16.44 25.28 0.61
N GLY A 236 16.76 25.84 1.75
CA GLY A 236 18.10 26.34 2.02
C GLY A 236 18.36 26.51 3.51
N GLU A 237 19.63 26.40 3.86
CA GLU A 237 20.14 26.60 5.19
C GLU A 237 21.45 27.39 5.12
N PHE A 238 21.63 28.34 6.04
CA PHE A 238 22.83 29.14 6.17
C PHE A 238 23.35 29.02 7.58
N THR A 239 24.65 28.77 7.69
CA THR A 239 25.37 28.74 8.97
C THR A 239 26.48 29.79 8.97
N PHE A 240 26.60 30.53 10.06
CA PHE A 240 27.65 31.50 10.27
C PHE A 240 28.33 31.30 11.62
N ASP A 241 29.66 31.21 11.62
CA ASP A 241 30.46 31.12 12.83
C ASP A 241 30.81 32.55 13.34
N PHE A 242 30.14 32.98 14.39
CA PHE A 242 30.41 34.28 15.03
C PHE A 242 31.76 34.26 15.71
N THR A 243 32.11 33.16 16.35
CA THR A 243 33.41 32.90 16.97
C THR A 243 33.77 31.41 16.79
N ASP A 244 34.97 30.98 17.19
CA ASP A 244 35.35 29.55 17.19
C ASP A 244 34.50 28.69 18.09
N GLN A 245 33.69 29.27 18.97
CA GLN A 245 32.85 28.56 19.95
C GLN A 245 31.34 28.80 19.75
N LEU A 246 30.96 29.76 18.88
CA LEU A 246 29.57 30.12 18.67
C LEU A 246 29.26 30.21 17.18
N SER A 247 28.32 29.37 16.76
CA SER A 247 27.73 29.45 15.42
C SER A 247 26.23 29.62 15.48
N GLY A 248 25.64 30.17 14.43
CA GLY A 248 24.19 30.27 14.25
C GLY A 248 23.79 29.73 12.90
N THR A 249 22.69 28.97 12.89
CA THR A 249 22.13 28.37 11.69
C THR A 249 20.69 28.83 11.52
N ILE A 250 20.31 29.21 10.29
CA ILE A 250 18.93 29.48 9.89
C ILE A 250 18.62 28.71 8.61
N GLY A 251 17.46 28.06 8.58
CA GLY A 251 17.00 27.33 7.40
C GLY A 251 15.54 27.59 7.11
N ALA A 252 15.17 27.46 5.85
CA ALA A 252 13.79 27.54 5.39
C ALA A 252 13.53 26.53 4.27
N ARG A 253 12.28 26.06 4.18
CA ARG A 253 11.77 25.24 3.09
C ARG A 253 10.41 25.78 2.67
N TYR A 254 10.24 26.05 1.40
CA TYR A 254 8.95 26.22 0.75
C TYR A 254 8.61 24.93 0.02
N PHE A 255 7.37 24.48 0.14
CA PHE A 255 6.92 23.30 -0.59
C PHE A 255 5.49 23.52 -1.12
N GLU A 256 5.19 22.83 -2.19
CA GLU A 256 3.88 22.74 -2.80
C GLU A 256 3.57 21.28 -3.03
N SER A 257 2.39 20.83 -2.59
CA SER A 257 1.89 19.47 -2.79
C SER A 257 0.58 19.56 -3.55
N ASP A 258 0.49 18.79 -4.64
CA ASP A 258 -0.71 18.63 -5.46
C ASP A 258 -1.11 17.14 -5.40
N ASN A 259 -2.40 16.89 -5.17
CA ASN A 259 -2.94 15.54 -5.04
C ASN A 259 -4.23 15.43 -5.84
N SER A 260 -4.33 14.40 -6.66
CA SER A 260 -5.58 14.01 -7.31
C SER A 260 -5.95 12.59 -6.94
N LEU A 261 -7.24 12.32 -6.83
CA LEU A 261 -7.81 11.00 -6.61
C LEU A 261 -9.03 10.87 -7.49
N GLU A 262 -9.00 9.91 -8.40
CA GLU A 262 -10.10 9.62 -9.33
C GLU A 262 -10.50 8.17 -9.20
N GLY A 263 -11.77 7.86 -9.44
CA GLY A 263 -12.25 6.50 -9.46
C GLY A 263 -13.50 6.28 -8.61
N PHE A 264 -13.74 5.02 -8.31
CA PHE A 264 -14.93 4.55 -7.60
C PHE A 264 -14.56 3.96 -6.23
N PHE A 265 -15.41 4.18 -5.22
CA PHE A 265 -15.48 3.35 -4.03
C PHE A 265 -16.91 3.25 -3.54
N GLY A 266 -17.34 2.06 -3.11
CA GLY A 266 -18.68 1.86 -2.60
C GLY A 266 -19.31 0.53 -2.95
N TYR A 267 -20.61 0.43 -2.64
CA TYR A 267 -21.47 -0.68 -2.97
C TYR A 267 -22.06 -0.53 -4.37
N SER A 268 -22.66 -1.60 -4.91
CA SER A 268 -23.52 -1.49 -6.09
C SER A 268 -24.80 -0.73 -5.74
N GLU A 269 -25.40 -0.10 -6.73
CA GLU A 269 -26.71 0.56 -6.58
C GLU A 269 -27.81 -0.44 -6.21
N GLY A 270 -27.75 -1.66 -6.74
CA GLY A 270 -28.72 -2.72 -6.41
C GLY A 270 -28.71 -3.15 -4.96
N TYR A 271 -27.61 -2.92 -4.24
CA TYR A 271 -27.50 -3.25 -2.81
C TYR A 271 -27.80 -2.04 -1.91
N SER A 272 -27.27 -0.88 -2.21
CA SER A 272 -27.35 0.29 -1.34
C SER A 272 -27.47 1.59 -2.13
N GLY A 273 -28.45 2.41 -1.81
CA GLY A 273 -28.49 3.78 -2.29
C GLY A 273 -27.41 4.70 -1.71
N SER A 274 -26.57 4.19 -0.82
CA SER A 274 -25.35 4.84 -0.32
C SER A 274 -24.15 4.36 -1.14
N THR A 275 -24.18 4.56 -2.44
CA THR A 275 -23.01 4.32 -3.26
C THR A 275 -21.97 5.37 -2.96
N GLY A 276 -20.69 5.02 -3.01
CA GLY A 276 -19.58 5.95 -2.75
C GLY A 276 -19.43 7.09 -3.77
N GLU A 277 -20.43 7.32 -4.54
CA GLU A 277 -20.49 8.17 -5.73
C GLU A 277 -20.66 9.65 -5.49
N ALA A 278 -20.90 10.07 -4.27
CA ALA A 278 -20.89 11.50 -3.92
C ALA A 278 -19.58 12.21 -4.31
N ALA A 279 -18.54 11.45 -4.60
CA ALA A 279 -17.25 11.95 -5.06
C ALA A 279 -17.14 12.10 -6.58
N CYS A 280 -18.11 11.60 -7.38
CA CYS A 280 -18.10 11.70 -8.84
C CYS A 280 -19.26 12.57 -9.32
N PRO A 281 -19.16 13.91 -9.33
CA PRO A 281 -20.23 14.78 -9.83
C PRO A 281 -20.58 14.45 -11.28
N GLY A 282 -21.80 13.95 -11.52
CA GLY A 282 -22.31 13.60 -12.85
C GLY A 282 -21.97 12.19 -13.32
N GLY A 283 -21.46 11.33 -12.45
CA GLY A 283 -21.28 9.90 -12.70
C GLY A 283 -22.63 9.17 -12.81
N ASP A 284 -22.70 8.18 -13.66
CA ASP A 284 -23.80 7.21 -13.68
C ASP A 284 -23.60 6.26 -12.50
N HIS A 285 -24.47 6.33 -11.53
CA HIS A 285 -24.42 5.57 -10.31
C HIS A 285 -24.76 4.08 -10.48
N THR A 286 -25.09 3.65 -11.67
CA THR A 286 -25.51 2.27 -11.95
C THR A 286 -24.39 1.34 -12.35
N THR A 287 -23.23 1.87 -12.69
CA THR A 287 -22.10 1.06 -13.15
C THR A 287 -20.82 1.48 -12.47
N ALA A 288 -20.09 0.51 -11.92
CA ALA A 288 -18.69 0.75 -11.58
C ALA A 288 -17.98 1.24 -12.83
N PRO A 289 -17.23 2.34 -12.78
CA PRO A 289 -16.50 2.84 -13.93
C PRO A 289 -15.63 1.73 -14.52
N ASP A 290 -15.61 1.64 -15.84
CA ASP A 290 -14.72 0.71 -16.54
C ASP A 290 -13.29 1.26 -16.48
N PHE A 291 -12.56 0.86 -15.47
CA PHE A 291 -11.14 1.18 -15.30
C PHE A 291 -10.22 0.18 -16.01
N ASN A 292 -10.74 -0.62 -16.94
CA ASN A 292 -9.97 -1.62 -17.67
C ASN A 292 -9.08 -1.00 -18.73
N GLY A 293 -8.48 0.06 -18.49
CA GLY A 293 -7.45 0.35 -19.39
C GLY A 293 -7.27 1.71 -19.80
N ALA A 294 -6.69 2.28 -19.12
CA ALA A 294 -5.89 3.35 -19.71
C ALA A 294 -4.49 3.30 -19.14
#